data_f10b711ff532d39e7247f656687f84a6
#
_entry.id   f10b711ff532d39e7247f656687f84a6
#
_cell.length_a   1.000
_cell.length_b   1.000
_cell.length_c   1.000
_cell.angle_alpha   90.00
_cell.angle_beta   90.00
_cell.angle_gamma   90.00
#
_symmetry.space_group_name_H-M   'P 1'
#
loop_
_entity.id
_entity.type
_entity.pdbx_description
1 polymer ?
#
loop_
_entity_poly.entity_id
_entity_poly.type
_entity_poly.pdbx_seq_one_letter_code
_entity_poly.pdbx_strand_id
1 'polypeptide(L)'
;MQTIKRKSLLYKSEVEYADFCLNHVEGCSHGCKYPCYAYMMKRRCGIVKTYEEWCRPKIVSNALELLDKEIPKYKNKIKYVHLCFSTDPFMYEQEQVCDLSLKIIDKLNANNIHCTVLTKGIFPRELGSRNGCSNKNEYGITLVSLDENFRKEFEPNSAKFKDRIKSLKYLHKKGFKTWVSMEPYP
;
A
#
# COMPACT_ATOMS: atom_id res chain seq x y z
N MET A 1 -7.40 -1.82 15.90
CA MET A 1 -6.29 -0.94 15.42
C MET A 1 -6.59 0.49 15.82
N GLN A 2 -5.56 1.31 16.09
CA GLN A 2 -5.73 2.74 16.35
C GLN A 2 -6.16 3.49 15.09
N THR A 3 -6.87 4.62 15.27
CA THR A 3 -7.34 5.45 14.15
C THR A 3 -6.83 6.88 14.27
N ILE A 4 -6.69 7.53 13.12
CA ILE A 4 -6.43 8.98 13.01
C ILE A 4 -7.42 9.60 12.03
N LYS A 5 -7.60 10.92 12.10
CA LYS A 5 -8.33 11.70 11.10
C LYS A 5 -7.37 12.59 10.32
N ARG A 6 -7.64 12.81 9.05
CA ARG A 6 -6.87 13.71 8.18
C ARG A 6 -7.75 14.78 7.58
N LYS A 7 -7.15 15.88 7.10
CA LYS A 7 -7.84 16.95 6.40
C LYS A 7 -7.95 16.70 4.89
N SER A 8 -6.98 15.94 4.33
CA SER A 8 -6.92 15.54 2.93
C SER A 8 -6.27 14.17 2.81
N LEU A 9 -6.55 13.46 1.73
CA LEU A 9 -6.02 12.12 1.48
C LEU A 9 -5.24 12.04 0.17
N LEU A 10 -5.79 12.59 -0.93
CA LEU A 10 -5.15 12.62 -2.24
C LEU A 10 -4.14 13.76 -2.32
N TYR A 11 -2.94 13.46 -2.81
CA TYR A 11 -1.92 14.47 -3.09
C TYR A 11 -1.21 14.15 -4.40
N LYS A 12 -0.88 15.20 -5.15
CA LYS A 12 -0.10 15.06 -6.39
C LYS A 12 1.25 14.44 -6.08
N SER A 13 1.68 13.54 -6.92
CA SER A 13 2.96 12.86 -6.79
C SER A 13 3.73 12.93 -8.10
N GLU A 14 5.04 12.98 -8.01
CA GLU A 14 5.96 12.93 -9.15
C GLU A 14 6.65 11.56 -9.24
N VAL A 15 6.17 10.57 -8.47
CA VAL A 15 6.68 9.20 -8.57
C VAL A 15 6.20 8.55 -9.86
N GLU A 16 7.05 7.73 -10.45
CA GLU A 16 6.80 7.05 -11.73
C GLU A 16 5.55 6.14 -11.77
N TYR A 17 5.00 5.80 -10.59
CA TYR A 17 3.91 4.84 -10.47
C TYR A 17 2.52 5.44 -10.65
N ALA A 18 2.33 6.76 -10.49
CA ALA A 18 1.01 7.36 -10.53
C ALA A 18 1.03 8.90 -10.53
N ASP A 19 -0.06 9.51 -11.01
CA ASP A 19 -0.25 10.97 -11.00
C ASP A 19 -0.48 11.51 -9.58
N PHE A 20 -1.13 10.68 -8.74
CA PHE A 20 -1.45 11.00 -7.35
C PHE A 20 -1.13 9.82 -6.44
N CYS A 21 -0.89 10.13 -5.18
CA CYS A 21 -0.74 9.15 -4.10
C CYS A 21 -1.79 9.39 -3.01
N LEU A 22 -2.04 8.37 -2.23
CA LEU A 22 -2.76 8.47 -0.96
C LEU A 22 -2.13 7.56 0.10
N ASN A 23 -2.15 8.02 1.36
CA ASN A 23 -1.72 7.20 2.50
C ASN A 23 -2.88 7.10 3.49
N HIS A 24 -3.64 6.00 3.42
CA HIS A 24 -4.74 5.71 4.34
C HIS A 24 -4.28 4.98 5.60
N VAL A 25 -2.99 4.73 5.70
CA VAL A 25 -2.33 4.15 6.87
C VAL A 25 -1.14 5.02 7.26
N GLU A 26 -0.89 5.18 8.55
CA GLU A 26 0.31 5.77 9.12
C GLU A 26 1.01 4.73 9.99
N GLY A 27 2.31 4.54 9.78
CA GLY A 27 3.08 3.46 10.40
C GLY A 27 3.02 2.16 9.59
N CYS A 28 3.92 1.21 9.92
CA CYS A 28 4.04 -0.05 9.20
C CYS A 28 4.52 -1.16 10.14
N SER A 29 3.73 -2.23 10.27
CA SER A 29 4.02 -3.35 11.18
C SER A 29 5.09 -4.32 10.69
N HIS A 30 5.60 -4.19 9.45
CA HIS A 30 6.58 -5.12 8.90
C HIS A 30 7.91 -5.16 9.68
N GLY A 31 8.25 -4.07 10.40
CA GLY A 31 9.41 -4.04 11.29
C GLY A 31 10.75 -4.16 10.57
N CYS A 32 10.86 -3.62 9.34
CA CYS A 32 12.08 -3.71 8.54
C CYS A 32 13.27 -3.08 9.25
N LYS A 33 14.37 -3.83 9.42
CA LYS A 33 15.57 -3.40 10.16
C LYS A 33 16.59 -2.63 9.33
N TYR A 34 16.50 -2.66 8.01
CA TYR A 34 17.28 -1.74 7.17
C TYR A 34 16.63 -0.34 7.18
N PRO A 35 17.37 0.72 6.80
CA PRO A 35 16.86 2.08 6.89
C PRO A 35 15.54 2.24 6.15
N CYS A 36 14.44 2.35 6.89
CA CYS A 36 13.14 2.64 6.33
C CYS A 36 13.01 4.15 6.12
N TYR A 37 13.09 4.61 4.86
CA TYR A 37 13.03 6.03 4.53
C TYR A 37 11.76 6.70 5.07
N ALA A 38 10.62 6.00 5.04
CA ALA A 38 9.35 6.53 5.51
C ALA A 38 9.36 6.78 7.03
N TYR A 39 9.92 5.86 7.81
CA TYR A 39 10.16 6.09 9.24
C TYR A 39 11.08 7.28 9.47
N MET A 40 12.22 7.34 8.76
CA MET A 40 13.20 8.42 8.92
C MET A 40 12.56 9.78 8.62
N MET A 41 11.79 9.89 7.54
CA MET A 41 11.04 11.13 7.22
C MET A 41 10.02 11.48 8.30
N LYS A 42 9.23 10.52 8.77
CA LYS A 42 8.20 10.76 9.81
C LYS A 42 8.81 11.15 11.14
N ARG A 43 9.95 10.55 11.51
CA ARG A 43 10.72 10.92 12.69
C ARG A 43 11.29 12.34 12.57
N ARG A 44 11.88 12.69 11.41
CA ARG A 44 12.41 14.03 11.14
C ARG A 44 11.33 15.12 11.21
N CYS A 45 10.12 14.79 10.77
CA CYS A 45 8.95 15.69 10.86
C CYS A 45 8.27 15.69 12.25
N GLY A 46 8.79 14.97 13.25
CA GLY A 46 8.22 14.89 14.60
C GLY A 46 6.87 14.16 14.68
N ILE A 47 6.47 13.42 13.64
CA ILE A 47 5.18 12.70 13.59
C ILE A 47 5.26 11.43 14.43
N VAL A 48 6.39 10.77 14.45
CA VAL A 48 6.68 9.62 15.32
C VAL A 48 8.00 9.87 16.06
N LYS A 49 8.08 9.37 17.29
CA LYS A 49 9.27 9.55 18.14
C LYS A 49 10.20 8.34 18.10
N THR A 50 9.62 7.15 18.13
CA THR A 50 10.39 5.89 18.19
C THR A 50 10.02 4.95 17.05
N TYR A 51 10.89 3.96 16.80
CA TYR A 51 10.63 2.94 15.80
C TYR A 51 9.49 2.01 16.21
N GLU A 52 9.34 1.73 17.51
CA GLU A 52 8.23 0.95 18.05
C GLU A 52 6.88 1.66 17.82
N GLU A 53 6.84 2.98 17.96
CA GLU A 53 5.66 3.77 17.61
C GLU A 53 5.32 3.64 16.12
N TRP A 54 6.33 3.72 15.24
CA TRP A 54 6.19 3.52 13.81
C TRP A 54 5.63 2.14 13.46
N CYS A 55 6.06 1.10 14.17
CA CYS A 55 5.61 -0.28 13.94
C CYS A 55 4.18 -0.57 14.44
N ARG A 56 3.50 0.43 15.01
CA ARG A 56 2.08 0.35 15.41
C ARG A 56 1.20 1.12 14.42
N PRO A 57 0.74 0.51 13.33
CA PRO A 57 0.01 1.21 12.28
C PRO A 57 -1.33 1.77 12.79
N LYS A 58 -1.70 2.93 12.23
CA LYS A 58 -2.96 3.63 12.50
C LYS A 58 -3.68 3.83 11.16
N ILE A 59 -4.98 3.53 11.08
CA ILE A 59 -5.77 3.75 9.87
C ILE A 59 -6.43 5.13 9.89
N VAL A 60 -6.60 5.72 8.71
CA VAL A 60 -7.32 6.99 8.53
C VAL A 60 -8.81 6.69 8.51
N SER A 61 -9.50 6.94 9.64
CA SER A 61 -10.91 6.59 9.82
C SER A 61 -11.87 7.31 8.88
N ASN A 62 -11.51 8.52 8.43
CA ASN A 62 -12.29 9.31 7.49
C ASN A 62 -11.79 9.23 6.04
N ALA A 63 -11.05 8.17 5.68
CA ALA A 63 -10.45 8.05 4.34
C ALA A 63 -11.49 8.04 3.23
N LEU A 64 -12.57 7.26 3.38
CA LEU A 64 -13.62 7.16 2.36
C LEU A 64 -14.42 8.46 2.19
N GLU A 65 -14.69 9.17 3.29
CA GLU A 65 -15.34 10.49 3.27
C GLU A 65 -14.48 11.55 2.56
N LEU A 66 -13.16 11.50 2.77
CA LEU A 66 -12.23 12.40 2.08
C LEU A 66 -12.21 12.11 0.58
N LEU A 67 -12.20 10.84 0.18
CA LEU A 67 -12.27 10.46 -1.23
C LEU A 67 -13.56 10.94 -1.90
N ASP A 68 -14.71 10.89 -1.21
CA ASP A 68 -15.99 11.42 -1.73
C ASP A 68 -15.90 12.91 -2.04
N LYS A 69 -15.15 13.67 -1.24
CA LYS A 69 -14.96 15.11 -1.39
C LYS A 69 -13.88 15.48 -2.42
N GLU A 70 -12.84 14.65 -2.53
CA GLU A 70 -11.62 14.96 -3.29
C GLU A 70 -11.68 14.43 -4.72
N ILE A 71 -12.23 13.23 -4.95
CA ILE A 71 -12.35 12.66 -6.29
C ILE A 71 -13.04 13.62 -7.28
N PRO A 72 -14.20 14.25 -6.97
CA PRO A 72 -14.84 15.18 -7.89
C PRO A 72 -13.96 16.35 -8.31
N LYS A 73 -13.06 16.81 -7.41
CA LYS A 73 -12.17 17.95 -7.67
C LYS A 73 -11.03 17.60 -8.64
N TYR A 74 -10.60 16.34 -8.61
CA TYR A 74 -9.38 15.91 -9.30
C TYR A 74 -9.63 14.88 -10.41
N LYS A 75 -10.86 14.36 -10.57
CA LYS A 75 -11.23 13.27 -11.48
C LYS A 75 -10.64 13.41 -12.88
N ASN A 76 -10.67 14.61 -13.45
CA ASN A 76 -10.16 14.86 -14.80
C ASN A 76 -8.62 14.98 -14.87
N LYS A 77 -7.93 14.96 -13.74
CA LYS A 77 -6.47 15.11 -13.61
C LYS A 77 -5.79 13.82 -13.15
N ILE A 78 -6.58 12.83 -12.73
CA ILE A 78 -6.06 11.59 -12.15
C ILE A 78 -6.42 10.42 -13.06
N LYS A 79 -5.43 9.71 -13.53
CA LYS A 79 -5.58 8.42 -14.20
C LYS A 79 -5.20 7.27 -13.27
N TYR A 80 -4.12 7.43 -12.54
CA TYR A 80 -3.62 6.46 -11.58
C TYR A 80 -3.39 7.07 -10.19
N VAL A 81 -3.71 6.31 -9.15
CA VAL A 81 -3.40 6.62 -7.75
C VAL A 81 -2.55 5.51 -7.18
N HIS A 82 -1.38 5.86 -6.61
CA HIS A 82 -0.56 4.92 -5.86
C HIS A 82 -1.02 4.84 -4.40
N LEU A 83 -1.33 3.63 -3.94
CA LEU A 83 -1.78 3.40 -2.57
C LEU A 83 -0.57 3.23 -1.64
N CYS A 84 -0.56 4.03 -0.56
CA CYS A 84 0.39 3.90 0.54
C CYS A 84 1.87 4.03 0.12
N PHE A 85 2.23 5.12 -0.54
CA PHE A 85 3.62 5.38 -0.93
C PHE A 85 4.62 5.29 0.25
N SER A 86 4.21 5.71 1.45
CA SER A 86 5.08 5.70 2.64
C SER A 86 4.81 4.56 3.63
N THR A 87 3.84 3.69 3.32
CA THR A 87 3.44 2.55 4.17
C THR A 87 3.07 1.36 3.28
N ASP A 88 2.32 0.40 3.80
CA ASP A 88 1.92 -0.78 3.02
C ASP A 88 0.39 -0.94 3.05
N PRO A 89 -0.30 -0.97 1.89
CA PRO A 89 -1.75 -1.09 1.82
C PRO A 89 -2.28 -2.51 2.09
N PHE A 90 -1.43 -3.53 2.00
CA PHE A 90 -1.75 -4.91 2.30
C PHE A 90 -0.79 -5.50 3.33
N MET A 91 -0.52 -4.73 4.41
CA MET A 91 0.32 -5.17 5.51
C MET A 91 -0.04 -6.57 5.96
N TYR A 92 0.98 -7.43 6.07
CA TYR A 92 0.79 -8.81 6.48
C TYR A 92 0.13 -8.90 7.87
N GLU A 93 -0.90 -9.75 8.00
CA GLU A 93 -1.69 -9.96 9.22
C GLU A 93 -2.41 -8.69 9.76
N GLN A 94 -2.70 -7.72 8.89
CA GLN A 94 -3.44 -6.50 9.24
C GLN A 94 -4.76 -6.42 8.45
N GLU A 95 -5.76 -7.21 8.87
CA GLU A 95 -7.07 -7.30 8.18
C GLU A 95 -7.75 -5.94 7.99
N GLN A 96 -7.77 -5.08 9.01
CA GLN A 96 -8.41 -3.77 8.92
C GLN A 96 -7.74 -2.85 7.89
N VAL A 97 -6.41 -2.98 7.68
CA VAL A 97 -5.71 -2.26 6.61
C VAL A 97 -6.12 -2.81 5.25
N CYS A 98 -6.15 -4.13 5.12
CA CYS A 98 -6.57 -4.82 3.90
C CYS A 98 -8.00 -4.42 3.49
N ASP A 99 -8.96 -4.48 4.41
CA ASP A 99 -10.36 -4.11 4.17
C ASP A 99 -10.51 -2.66 3.73
N LEU A 100 -9.80 -1.74 4.38
CA LEU A 100 -9.85 -0.33 3.98
C LEU A 100 -9.22 -0.13 2.60
N SER A 101 -8.11 -0.81 2.29
CA SER A 101 -7.47 -0.75 0.97
C SER A 101 -8.40 -1.23 -0.13
N LEU A 102 -9.13 -2.34 0.09
CA LEU A 102 -10.10 -2.86 -0.86
C LEU A 102 -11.24 -1.88 -1.12
N LYS A 103 -11.81 -1.28 -0.06
CA LYS A 103 -12.86 -0.25 -0.18
C LYS A 103 -12.38 0.99 -0.93
N ILE A 104 -11.12 1.39 -0.73
CA ILE A 104 -10.51 2.50 -1.46
C ILE A 104 -10.34 2.16 -2.94
N ILE A 105 -9.85 0.96 -3.27
CA ILE A 105 -9.72 0.49 -4.65
C ILE A 105 -11.09 0.49 -5.35
N ASP A 106 -12.12 -0.04 -4.71
CA ASP A 106 -13.50 -0.03 -5.26
C ASP A 106 -13.98 1.39 -5.55
N LYS A 107 -13.80 2.30 -4.59
CA LYS A 107 -14.24 3.70 -4.73
C LYS A 107 -13.49 4.43 -5.86
N LEU A 108 -12.19 4.22 -6.00
CA LEU A 108 -11.39 4.79 -7.10
C LEU A 108 -11.81 4.20 -8.44
N ASN A 109 -11.95 2.87 -8.53
CA ASN A 109 -12.34 2.20 -9.78
C ASN A 109 -13.76 2.57 -10.22
N ALA A 110 -14.71 2.75 -9.30
CA ALA A 110 -16.06 3.24 -9.59
C ALA A 110 -16.06 4.65 -10.23
N ASN A 111 -14.98 5.40 -10.07
CA ASN A 111 -14.76 6.72 -10.67
C ASN A 111 -13.82 6.70 -11.89
N ASN A 112 -13.52 5.51 -12.45
CA ASN A 112 -12.57 5.30 -13.55
C ASN A 112 -11.13 5.76 -13.24
N ILE A 113 -10.76 5.75 -11.96
CA ILE A 113 -9.40 5.99 -11.49
C ILE A 113 -8.77 4.63 -11.18
N HIS A 114 -7.60 4.36 -11.76
CA HIS A 114 -6.90 3.09 -11.59
C HIS A 114 -5.94 3.17 -10.40
N CYS A 115 -5.57 2.01 -9.87
CA CYS A 115 -4.69 1.93 -8.72
C CYS A 115 -3.36 1.27 -9.08
N THR A 116 -2.27 1.81 -8.55
CA THR A 116 -0.99 1.09 -8.45
C THR A 116 -0.73 0.75 -6.99
N VAL A 117 -0.28 -0.46 -6.74
CA VAL A 117 -0.15 -1.00 -5.38
C VAL A 117 1.14 -1.79 -5.25
N LEU A 118 1.91 -1.49 -4.20
CA LEU A 118 3.12 -2.22 -3.84
C LEU A 118 3.01 -2.73 -2.40
N THR A 119 3.37 -4.00 -2.15
CA THR A 119 3.27 -4.61 -0.83
C THR A 119 4.40 -5.57 -0.50
N LYS A 120 4.72 -5.71 0.79
CA LYS A 120 5.48 -6.81 1.40
C LYS A 120 4.56 -7.84 2.10
N GLY A 121 3.24 -7.66 1.97
CA GLY A 121 2.22 -8.58 2.42
C GLY A 121 1.78 -9.57 1.34
N ILE A 122 0.52 -10.00 1.42
CA ILE A 122 -0.10 -10.95 0.49
C ILE A 122 -1.34 -10.29 -0.10
N PHE A 123 -1.46 -10.27 -1.42
CA PHE A 123 -2.70 -9.84 -2.07
C PHE A 123 -3.84 -10.81 -1.78
N PRO A 124 -4.99 -10.34 -1.30
CA PRO A 124 -6.15 -11.19 -1.08
C PRO A 124 -6.70 -11.72 -2.41
N ARG A 125 -7.15 -12.98 -2.41
CA ARG A 125 -7.67 -13.63 -3.63
C ARG A 125 -8.87 -12.92 -4.24
N GLU A 126 -9.68 -12.28 -3.40
CA GLU A 126 -10.86 -11.54 -3.84
C GLU A 126 -10.53 -10.40 -4.83
N LEU A 127 -9.33 -9.80 -4.78
CA LEU A 127 -8.90 -8.83 -5.80
C LEU A 127 -9.01 -9.39 -7.23
N GLY A 128 -8.74 -10.68 -7.42
CA GLY A 128 -8.80 -11.33 -8.74
C GLY A 128 -10.20 -11.73 -9.21
N SER A 129 -11.20 -11.60 -8.35
CA SER A 129 -12.61 -11.98 -8.65
C SER A 129 -13.61 -10.89 -8.28
N ARG A 130 -13.13 -9.73 -7.80
CA ARG A 130 -13.96 -8.64 -7.31
C ARG A 130 -14.65 -7.90 -8.45
N ASN A 131 -15.98 -7.85 -8.40
CA ASN A 131 -16.78 -7.12 -9.37
C ASN A 131 -16.44 -5.62 -9.33
N GLY A 132 -16.27 -5.00 -10.50
CA GLY A 132 -15.92 -3.58 -10.60
C GLY A 132 -14.43 -3.25 -10.43
N CYS A 133 -13.58 -4.25 -10.11
CA CYS A 133 -12.14 -4.04 -10.08
C CYS A 133 -11.61 -3.79 -11.50
N SER A 134 -10.96 -2.66 -11.71
CA SER A 134 -10.40 -2.31 -13.02
C SER A 134 -9.26 -3.25 -13.41
N ASN A 135 -9.32 -3.85 -14.59
CA ASN A 135 -8.23 -4.65 -15.15
C ASN A 135 -6.96 -3.84 -15.47
N LYS A 136 -7.05 -2.51 -15.41
CA LYS A 136 -5.92 -1.58 -15.56
C LYS A 136 -5.20 -1.28 -14.25
N ASN A 137 -5.70 -1.79 -13.11
CA ASN A 137 -4.96 -1.74 -11.86
C ASN A 137 -3.64 -2.52 -11.99
N GLU A 138 -2.60 -2.03 -11.32
CA GLU A 138 -1.27 -2.62 -11.34
C GLU A 138 -0.86 -3.05 -9.95
N TYR A 139 -0.35 -4.27 -9.82
CA TYR A 139 0.00 -4.85 -8.53
C TYR A 139 1.46 -5.28 -8.50
N GLY A 140 2.19 -4.82 -7.51
CA GLY A 140 3.59 -5.12 -7.28
C GLY A 140 3.87 -5.72 -5.92
N ILE A 141 4.92 -6.50 -5.83
CA ILE A 141 5.49 -6.94 -4.56
C ILE A 141 6.90 -6.41 -4.39
N THR A 142 7.28 -6.06 -3.17
CA THR A 142 8.69 -5.84 -2.84
C THR A 142 9.34 -7.18 -2.57
N LEU A 143 10.45 -7.47 -3.24
CA LEU A 143 11.19 -8.73 -3.12
C LEU A 143 12.70 -8.45 -3.16
N VAL A 144 13.27 -8.15 -2.01
CA VAL A 144 14.70 -7.77 -1.87
C VAL A 144 15.61 -9.00 -1.93
N SER A 145 15.13 -10.13 -1.39
CA SER A 145 15.88 -11.40 -1.35
C SER A 145 14.92 -12.57 -1.46
N LEU A 146 15.43 -13.72 -1.93
CA LEU A 146 14.74 -15.01 -1.92
C LEU A 146 15.15 -15.87 -0.70
N ASP A 147 16.04 -15.36 0.15
CA ASP A 147 16.47 -16.05 1.37
C ASP A 147 15.53 -15.74 2.53
N GLU A 148 14.89 -16.78 3.08
CA GLU A 148 14.00 -16.64 4.25
C GLU A 148 14.73 -16.25 5.53
N ASN A 149 16.04 -16.53 5.66
CA ASN A 149 16.82 -16.07 6.80
C ASN A 149 17.02 -14.55 6.71
N PHE A 150 17.34 -14.03 5.53
CA PHE A 150 17.37 -12.59 5.28
C PHE A 150 16.02 -11.95 5.64
N ARG A 151 14.89 -12.51 5.17
CA ARG A 151 13.57 -11.99 5.50
C ARG A 151 13.31 -11.96 7.02
N LYS A 152 13.58 -13.07 7.72
CA LYS A 152 13.39 -13.14 9.18
C LYS A 152 14.24 -12.12 9.93
N GLU A 153 15.44 -11.87 9.45
CA GLU A 153 16.35 -10.90 10.06
C GLU A 153 15.96 -9.45 9.74
N PHE A 154 15.73 -9.11 8.48
CA PHE A 154 15.58 -7.73 8.01
C PHE A 154 14.13 -7.30 7.77
N GLU A 155 13.20 -8.21 7.54
CA GLU A 155 11.76 -7.96 7.33
C GLU A 155 10.89 -8.88 8.22
N PRO A 156 11.10 -8.93 9.56
CA PRO A 156 10.63 -10.02 10.42
C PRO A 156 9.12 -10.27 10.35
N ASN A 157 8.31 -9.23 10.22
CA ASN A 157 6.85 -9.32 10.23
C ASN A 157 6.24 -9.17 8.83
N SER A 158 7.02 -9.31 7.77
CA SER A 158 6.51 -9.32 6.40
C SER A 158 6.08 -10.74 5.99
N ALA A 159 5.27 -10.87 4.96
CA ALA A 159 4.88 -12.17 4.42
C ALA A 159 6.10 -12.93 3.88
N LYS A 160 6.07 -14.27 3.92
CA LYS A 160 7.10 -15.11 3.30
C LYS A 160 7.19 -14.80 1.80
N PHE A 161 8.40 -14.76 1.25
CA PHE A 161 8.58 -14.41 -0.17
C PHE A 161 7.82 -15.33 -1.11
N LYS A 162 7.72 -16.64 -0.81
CA LYS A 162 6.95 -17.61 -1.59
C LYS A 162 5.46 -17.26 -1.66
N ASP A 163 4.89 -16.76 -0.56
CA ASP A 163 3.48 -16.39 -0.50
C ASP A 163 3.21 -15.06 -1.23
N ARG A 164 4.14 -14.09 -1.13
CA ARG A 164 4.09 -12.87 -1.96
C ARG A 164 4.07 -13.22 -3.45
N ILE A 165 5.03 -14.04 -3.91
CA ILE A 165 5.12 -14.49 -5.30
C ILE A 165 3.85 -15.25 -5.73
N LYS A 166 3.32 -16.14 -4.87
CA LYS A 166 2.11 -16.92 -5.16
C LYS A 166 0.90 -16.01 -5.37
N SER A 167 0.72 -15.00 -4.51
CA SER A 167 -0.38 -14.03 -4.63
C SER A 167 -0.24 -13.17 -5.88
N LEU A 168 0.97 -12.70 -6.20
CA LEU A 168 1.22 -11.93 -7.42
C LEU A 168 0.97 -12.75 -8.69
N LYS A 169 1.47 -14.00 -8.75
CA LYS A 169 1.21 -14.91 -9.87
C LYS A 169 -0.28 -15.19 -10.06
N TYR A 170 -1.05 -15.24 -8.98
CA TYR A 170 -2.50 -15.37 -9.06
C TYR A 170 -3.14 -14.15 -9.76
N LEU A 171 -2.77 -12.93 -9.37
CA LEU A 171 -3.28 -11.71 -10.02
C LEU A 171 -2.83 -11.61 -11.48
N HIS A 172 -1.59 -11.98 -11.78
CA HIS A 172 -1.11 -12.06 -13.17
C HIS A 172 -1.96 -13.00 -14.03
N LYS A 173 -2.28 -14.20 -13.52
CA LYS A 173 -3.17 -15.16 -14.21
C LYS A 173 -4.60 -14.65 -14.38
N LYS A 174 -5.03 -13.66 -13.59
CA LYS A 174 -6.32 -12.97 -13.72
C LYS A 174 -6.27 -11.79 -14.71
N GLY A 175 -5.13 -11.57 -15.37
CA GLY A 175 -4.96 -10.56 -16.41
C GLY A 175 -4.53 -9.17 -15.93
N PHE A 176 -4.17 -9.02 -14.65
CA PHE A 176 -3.65 -7.75 -14.16
C PHE A 176 -2.18 -7.56 -14.56
N LYS A 177 -1.77 -6.32 -14.78
CA LYS A 177 -0.36 -5.96 -14.87
C LYS A 177 0.29 -6.14 -13.50
N THR A 178 1.43 -6.84 -13.49
CA THR A 178 2.15 -7.19 -12.27
C THR A 178 3.64 -6.90 -12.40
N TRP A 179 4.26 -6.53 -11.28
CA TRP A 179 5.69 -6.17 -11.26
C TRP A 179 6.34 -6.51 -9.91
N VAL A 180 7.65 -6.44 -9.87
CA VAL A 180 8.46 -6.69 -8.66
C VAL A 180 9.38 -5.50 -8.46
N SER A 181 9.36 -4.93 -7.25
CA SER A 181 10.35 -3.97 -6.79
C SER A 181 11.43 -4.69 -6.01
N MET A 182 12.69 -4.46 -6.36
CA MET A 182 13.85 -5.01 -5.65
C MET A 182 14.52 -3.97 -4.75
N GLU A 183 13.76 -2.99 -4.28
CA GLU A 183 14.24 -1.93 -3.39
C GLU A 183 13.78 -2.14 -1.94
N PRO A 184 14.62 -1.71 -0.97
CA PRO A 184 16.00 -1.22 -1.16
C PRO A 184 16.94 -2.36 -1.54
N TYR A 185 17.91 -2.09 -2.40
CA TYR A 185 19.00 -3.04 -2.66
C TYR A 185 19.94 -3.03 -1.44
N PRO A 186 20.19 -4.17 -0.78
CA PRO A 186 21.02 -4.25 0.42
C PRO A 186 22.50 -4.03 0.13
#